data_348dd0679f52a8380a53e53479e9937b
#
_entry.id   348dd0679f52a8380a53e53479e9937b
#
_cell.length_a   1.000
_cell.length_b   1.000
_cell.length_c   1.000
_cell.angle_alpha   90.00
_cell.angle_beta   90.00
_cell.angle_gamma   90.00
#
_symmetry.space_group_name_H-M   'P 1'
#
loop_
_entity.id
_entity.type
_entity.pdbx_description
1 polymer ?
#
loop_
_entity_poly.entity_id
_entity_poly.type
_entity_poly.pdbx_seq_one_letter_code
_entity_poly.pdbx_strand_id
1 'polypeptide(L)'
;MLPGARLPTLALLALLTASVGCKDARVEAGYFGTDTPRHPPRTLFFNNGAEPQTIDPGLVWDAPGNEIVRELFEGLTRYDAKTLRPEPGIAERWEVSQDGLSWTFHLRDAVWSDGKPITAADFAYAWTRVLDPLTAAQYANMLWVIKNAEDFTRGKLRDPAQLGIRARDDKTLVVTLQYPAPYFLELLAYSPFMPLRRDVVDRFGDQWTRPEHLVNNGPFRLTSWKLRYEMVLEKNPRYWDAANVRLDRVVAMAIDDGRTALRLYQTGILDWLGSNGRVPPENEPFVKGYADYRTAPRLGVYFLWLQTEKKPLDDVRVRRALNLAIDRERLVKYVLKGGQLPIDHLVPDAVLKDVTGYVSPKGDRFDPEKARALLAEAGYPGGKGFPTLEYNYNSDESHRVVGEALQAMWREHLGIDVQLYNMEYKVHLDRAQSGDFMIARGGWWADYADPSTFLELLRPGSAQNHARWNSEPFREALDKGLRSLDQTERNRWYAEAERLALEATPLLPIYVYSYSDFVKPYVKGIYPNNRHIHPMRAIWIEHPEVAR
;
A
#
# COMPACT_ATOMS: atom_id res chain seq x y z
N MET A 1 94.35 4.80 -45.39
CA MET A 1 93.26 5.26 -46.23
C MET A 1 92.04 4.50 -45.81
N LEU A 2 91.02 5.11 -45.48
CA LEU A 2 89.78 4.69 -44.87
C LEU A 2 89.82 4.39 -43.36
N PRO A 3 89.01 5.13 -42.57
CA PRO A 3 88.91 5.04 -41.13
C PRO A 3 87.82 4.10 -40.64
N GLY A 4 88.08 3.51 -39.47
CA GLY A 4 87.30 2.53 -38.81
C GLY A 4 85.95 3.05 -38.31
N ALA A 5 84.94 2.20 -38.48
CA ALA A 5 83.62 2.40 -37.92
C ALA A 5 83.54 1.90 -36.47
N ARG A 6 83.13 2.75 -35.56
CA ARG A 6 82.80 2.42 -34.17
C ARG A 6 81.29 2.09 -34.12
N LEU A 7 80.96 0.89 -33.60
CA LEU A 7 79.63 0.48 -33.23
C LEU A 7 79.13 1.23 -31.97
N PRO A 8 77.87 1.71 -31.93
CA PRO A 8 77.33 2.21 -30.69
C PRO A 8 76.58 1.08 -29.91
N THR A 9 76.80 1.13 -28.63
CA THR A 9 76.25 0.28 -27.59
C THR A 9 74.72 0.39 -27.57
N LEU A 10 74.01 -0.74 -27.71
CA LEU A 10 72.55 -0.82 -27.46
C LEU A 10 72.27 -0.68 -25.99
N ALA A 11 71.60 0.41 -25.61
CA ALA A 11 70.98 0.56 -24.30
C ALA A 11 69.61 -0.13 -24.32
N LEU A 12 69.46 -1.18 -23.50
CA LEU A 12 68.21 -1.92 -23.29
C LEU A 12 67.29 -1.09 -22.43
N LEU A 13 66.27 -0.48 -23.04
CA LEU A 13 65.21 0.25 -22.34
C LEU A 13 64.16 -0.77 -21.84
N ALA A 14 64.20 -1.05 -20.52
CA ALA A 14 63.16 -1.85 -19.88
C ALA A 14 61.87 -1.02 -19.79
N LEU A 15 60.85 -1.35 -20.60
CA LEU A 15 59.50 -0.84 -20.45
C LEU A 15 58.87 -1.50 -19.22
N LEU A 16 58.78 -0.76 -18.14
CA LEU A 16 57.88 -1.06 -17.02
C LEU A 16 56.45 -0.76 -17.51
N THR A 17 55.71 -1.81 -17.90
CA THR A 17 54.27 -1.75 -18.04
C THR A 17 53.64 -1.62 -16.65
N ALA A 18 53.39 -0.40 -16.21
CA ALA A 18 52.48 -0.14 -15.10
C ALA A 18 51.09 -0.55 -15.54
N SER A 19 50.62 -1.73 -15.06
CA SER A 19 49.22 -2.09 -15.10
C SER A 19 48.43 -1.11 -14.22
N VAL A 20 47.93 -0.05 -14.84
CA VAL A 20 46.88 0.78 -14.23
C VAL A 20 45.64 -0.12 -14.16
N GLY A 21 45.47 -0.77 -13.01
CA GLY A 21 44.21 -1.39 -12.67
C GLY A 21 43.15 -0.31 -12.70
N CYS A 22 42.24 -0.38 -13.64
CA CYS A 22 40.98 0.34 -13.54
C CYS A 22 40.31 -0.12 -12.25
N LYS A 23 40.56 0.61 -11.16
CA LYS A 23 39.61 0.65 -10.07
C LYS A 23 38.34 1.23 -10.72
N ASP A 24 37.28 0.45 -10.76
CA ASP A 24 35.94 0.97 -10.99
C ASP A 24 35.76 2.16 -10.04
N ALA A 25 36.03 3.35 -10.54
CA ALA A 25 35.57 4.56 -9.90
C ALA A 25 34.05 4.48 -9.98
N ARG A 26 33.42 4.02 -8.90
CA ARG A 26 31.99 4.26 -8.71
C ARG A 26 31.83 5.77 -8.81
N VAL A 27 31.36 6.24 -9.95
CA VAL A 27 30.91 7.61 -10.10
C VAL A 27 29.83 7.74 -9.04
N GLU A 28 30.09 8.52 -7.98
CA GLU A 28 29.02 8.84 -7.04
C GLU A 28 27.90 9.44 -7.85
N ALA A 29 26.77 8.76 -7.87
CA ALA A 29 25.61 9.21 -8.63
C ALA A 29 25.22 10.58 -8.06
N GLY A 30 25.27 11.62 -8.89
CA GLY A 30 24.82 12.95 -8.50
C GLY A 30 23.34 12.91 -8.07
N TYR A 31 22.88 13.98 -7.46
CA TYR A 31 21.44 14.16 -7.14
C TYR A 31 20.68 14.64 -8.37
N PHE A 32 19.46 14.13 -8.57
CA PHE A 32 18.53 14.60 -9.61
C PHE A 32 18.05 16.02 -9.32
N GLY A 33 17.81 16.31 -8.06
CA GLY A 33 17.41 17.62 -7.61
C GLY A 33 18.52 18.41 -6.92
N THR A 34 18.18 19.61 -6.44
CA THR A 34 19.09 20.41 -5.60
C THR A 34 19.37 19.68 -4.29
N ASP A 35 20.59 19.82 -3.78
CA ASP A 35 21.04 19.22 -2.52
C ASP A 35 21.01 20.19 -1.33
N THR A 36 20.66 21.45 -1.58
CA THR A 36 20.61 22.52 -0.59
C THR A 36 19.16 22.93 -0.30
N PRO A 37 18.74 23.01 0.99
CA PRO A 37 17.42 23.48 1.37
C PRO A 37 17.13 24.89 0.86
N ARG A 38 15.94 25.09 0.27
CA ARG A 38 15.46 26.40 -0.20
C ARG A 38 14.39 27.03 0.69
N HIS A 39 13.83 26.23 1.58
CA HIS A 39 12.75 26.63 2.47
C HIS A 39 13.29 27.02 3.85
N PRO A 40 12.49 27.72 4.66
CA PRO A 40 12.87 28.02 6.04
C PRO A 40 13.23 26.76 6.82
N PRO A 41 14.16 26.84 7.79
CA PRO A 41 14.49 25.71 8.65
C PRO A 41 13.24 25.05 9.24
N ARG A 42 13.25 23.68 9.35
CA ARG A 42 12.19 22.89 9.93
C ARG A 42 10.85 22.96 9.17
N THR A 43 10.89 23.38 7.89
CA THR A 43 9.74 23.37 6.99
C THR A 43 9.92 22.33 5.89
N LEU A 44 8.92 21.45 5.71
CA LEU A 44 8.90 20.43 4.67
C LEU A 44 7.89 20.81 3.59
N PHE A 45 8.28 20.79 2.33
CA PHE A 45 7.40 20.88 1.18
C PHE A 45 7.34 19.52 0.47
N PHE A 46 6.16 18.95 0.36
CA PHE A 46 5.99 17.68 -0.32
C PHE A 46 4.78 17.68 -1.25
N ASN A 47 4.76 16.75 -2.21
CA ASN A 47 3.60 16.54 -3.07
C ASN A 47 2.62 15.55 -2.44
N ASN A 48 1.41 15.98 -2.17
CA ASN A 48 0.31 15.13 -1.70
C ASN A 48 -0.39 14.37 -2.85
N GLY A 49 0.02 14.56 -4.10
CA GLY A 49 -0.50 13.91 -5.29
C GLY A 49 -1.74 14.59 -5.83
N ALA A 50 -2.82 14.67 -5.07
CA ALA A 50 -4.06 15.29 -5.47
C ALA A 50 -4.74 16.03 -4.33
N GLU A 51 -5.79 16.76 -4.65
CA GLU A 51 -6.70 17.34 -3.66
C GLU A 51 -7.40 16.23 -2.89
N PRO A 52 -7.36 16.22 -1.53
CA PRO A 52 -8.17 15.31 -0.72
C PRO A 52 -9.66 15.53 -0.97
N GLN A 53 -10.43 14.45 -1.09
CA GLN A 53 -11.89 14.56 -1.18
C GLN A 53 -12.49 15.00 0.15
N THR A 54 -11.91 14.55 1.25
CA THR A 54 -12.25 14.93 2.62
C THR A 54 -11.06 14.68 3.54
N ILE A 55 -11.02 15.38 4.66
CA ILE A 55 -10.12 15.10 5.78
C ILE A 55 -10.90 14.75 7.06
N ASP A 56 -12.17 14.35 6.92
CA ASP A 56 -12.94 13.71 7.98
C ASP A 56 -12.44 12.27 8.14
N PRO A 57 -11.84 11.88 9.28
CA PRO A 57 -11.29 10.54 9.47
C PRO A 57 -12.30 9.40 9.24
N GLY A 58 -13.57 9.64 9.56
CA GLY A 58 -14.64 8.66 9.38
C GLY A 58 -15.11 8.50 7.94
N LEU A 59 -14.84 9.47 7.07
CA LEU A 59 -15.30 9.50 5.68
C LEU A 59 -14.17 9.36 4.65
N VAL A 60 -12.92 9.61 5.05
CA VAL A 60 -11.77 9.55 4.13
C VAL A 60 -11.51 8.14 3.65
N TRP A 61 -11.32 8.00 2.35
CA TRP A 61 -11.00 6.72 1.71
C TRP A 61 -9.88 6.86 0.66
N ASP A 62 -9.59 8.08 0.20
CA ASP A 62 -8.52 8.33 -0.77
C ASP A 62 -7.15 8.49 -0.08
N ALA A 63 -6.08 8.17 -0.81
CA ALA A 63 -4.72 8.20 -0.29
C ALA A 63 -4.26 9.63 0.09
N PRO A 64 -4.53 10.70 -0.71
CA PRO A 64 -4.19 12.07 -0.33
C PRO A 64 -4.87 12.53 0.96
N GLY A 65 -6.13 12.16 1.16
CA GLY A 65 -6.87 12.48 2.40
C GLY A 65 -6.31 11.74 3.61
N ASN A 66 -6.03 10.45 3.47
CA ASN A 66 -5.43 9.63 4.53
C ASN A 66 -4.03 10.13 4.95
N GLU A 67 -3.22 10.66 4.01
CA GLU A 67 -1.92 11.26 4.33
C GLU A 67 -2.07 12.44 5.29
N ILE A 68 -3.00 13.36 5.00
CA ILE A 68 -3.27 14.55 5.82
C ILE A 68 -3.92 14.17 7.16
N VAL A 69 -4.92 13.27 7.14
CA VAL A 69 -5.62 12.83 8.36
C VAL A 69 -4.64 12.24 9.37
N ARG A 70 -3.67 11.46 8.94
CA ARG A 70 -2.64 10.86 9.80
C ARG A 70 -1.78 11.88 10.54
N GLU A 71 -1.60 13.06 9.95
CA GLU A 71 -0.83 14.14 10.57
C GLU A 71 -1.68 15.04 11.47
N LEU A 72 -3.00 15.04 11.25
CA LEU A 72 -3.95 15.83 12.05
C LEU A 72 -4.51 15.03 13.23
N PHE A 73 -4.62 13.72 13.13
CA PHE A 73 -5.23 12.87 14.15
C PHE A 73 -4.30 11.73 14.57
N GLU A 74 -4.47 11.25 15.79
CA GLU A 74 -3.80 10.07 16.33
C GLU A 74 -4.84 9.15 16.99
N GLY A 75 -4.75 7.84 16.67
CA GLY A 75 -5.61 6.80 17.22
C GLY A 75 -5.17 6.28 18.58
N LEU A 76 -5.77 5.19 19.01
CA LEU A 76 -5.31 4.47 20.21
C LEU A 76 -3.88 3.98 20.05
N THR A 77 -3.53 3.50 18.86
CA THR A 77 -2.17 3.20 18.44
C THR A 77 -1.72 4.15 17.34
N ARG A 78 -0.42 4.21 17.08
CA ARG A 78 0.20 4.90 15.95
C ARG A 78 1.25 4.00 15.31
N TYR A 79 1.69 4.29 14.09
CA TYR A 79 2.73 3.50 13.43
C TYR A 79 4.14 3.93 13.85
N ASP A 80 5.00 2.97 14.20
CA ASP A 80 6.45 3.19 14.23
C ASP A 80 6.94 3.59 12.82
N ALA A 81 7.76 4.63 12.73
CA ALA A 81 8.14 5.23 11.44
C ALA A 81 9.01 4.31 10.56
N LYS A 82 9.70 3.32 11.13
CA LYS A 82 10.60 2.42 10.39
C LYS A 82 9.91 1.10 10.05
N THR A 83 9.26 0.51 11.04
CA THR A 83 8.74 -0.86 10.96
C THR A 83 7.27 -0.90 10.62
N LEU A 84 6.55 0.21 10.74
CA LEU A 84 5.09 0.34 10.69
C LEU A 84 4.36 -0.55 11.70
N ARG A 85 5.05 -1.12 12.68
CA ARG A 85 4.39 -1.84 13.77
C ARG A 85 3.57 -0.86 14.62
N PRO A 86 2.40 -1.28 15.09
CA PRO A 86 1.63 -0.44 16.01
C PRO A 86 2.38 -0.24 17.33
N GLU A 87 2.48 1.00 17.75
CA GLU A 87 3.02 1.42 19.05
C GLU A 87 1.98 2.24 19.81
N PRO A 88 2.14 2.45 21.14
CA PRO A 88 1.23 3.27 21.93
C PRO A 88 1.05 4.68 21.33
N GLY A 89 -0.22 5.03 21.01
CA GLY A 89 -0.66 6.36 20.65
C GLY A 89 -1.39 7.03 21.81
N ILE A 90 -2.68 7.36 21.66
CA ILE A 90 -3.49 7.91 22.75
C ILE A 90 -3.71 6.85 23.86
N ALA A 91 -3.76 5.56 23.53
CA ALA A 91 -3.63 4.51 24.54
C ALA A 91 -2.17 4.33 24.95
N GLU A 92 -1.85 4.47 26.22
CA GLU A 92 -0.50 4.20 26.75
C GLU A 92 -0.23 2.71 26.96
N ARG A 93 -1.28 1.93 27.22
CA ARG A 93 -1.25 0.46 27.40
C ARG A 93 -2.63 -0.15 27.16
N TRP A 94 -2.66 -1.45 26.96
CA TRP A 94 -3.88 -2.23 26.81
C TRP A 94 -3.75 -3.63 27.40
N GLU A 95 -4.89 -4.23 27.69
CA GLU A 95 -5.03 -5.59 28.18
C GLU A 95 -5.95 -6.36 27.25
N VAL A 96 -5.67 -7.64 27.03
CA VAL A 96 -6.46 -8.52 26.17
C VAL A 96 -6.91 -9.71 26.98
N SER A 97 -8.18 -10.08 26.89
CA SER A 97 -8.72 -11.29 27.51
C SER A 97 -8.10 -12.55 26.92
N GLN A 98 -8.12 -13.65 27.67
CA GLN A 98 -7.52 -14.91 27.25
C GLN A 98 -8.08 -15.47 25.94
N ASP A 99 -9.35 -15.19 25.63
CA ASP A 99 -10.02 -15.57 24.38
C ASP A 99 -9.73 -14.61 23.22
N GLY A 100 -8.97 -13.53 23.47
CA GLY A 100 -8.64 -12.52 22.45
C GLY A 100 -9.79 -11.62 22.02
N LEU A 101 -10.95 -11.71 22.68
CA LEU A 101 -12.16 -10.99 22.28
C LEU A 101 -12.33 -9.64 22.96
N SER A 102 -11.90 -9.49 24.21
CA SER A 102 -12.06 -8.24 24.96
C SER A 102 -10.75 -7.50 25.10
N TRP A 103 -10.72 -6.24 24.66
CA TRP A 103 -9.58 -5.35 24.73
C TRP A 103 -9.91 -4.16 25.63
N THR A 104 -9.07 -3.92 26.63
CA THR A 104 -9.21 -2.77 27.53
C THR A 104 -8.05 -1.81 27.30
N PHE A 105 -8.33 -0.63 26.78
CA PHE A 105 -7.36 0.42 26.49
C PHE A 105 -7.36 1.47 27.60
N HIS A 106 -6.18 1.83 28.09
CA HIS A 106 -5.97 2.88 29.09
C HIS A 106 -5.37 4.11 28.39
N LEU A 107 -6.10 5.24 28.42
CA LEU A 107 -5.72 6.45 27.74
C LEU A 107 -4.77 7.28 28.60
N ARG A 108 -3.72 7.81 27.94
CA ARG A 108 -2.81 8.78 28.57
C ARG A 108 -3.49 10.12 28.82
N ASP A 109 -2.84 10.96 29.61
CA ASP A 109 -3.21 12.36 29.71
C ASP A 109 -2.80 13.08 28.42
N ALA A 110 -3.79 13.38 27.58
CA ALA A 110 -3.65 14.07 26.32
C ALA A 110 -4.81 15.04 26.15
N VAL A 111 -4.58 16.09 25.35
CA VAL A 111 -5.58 17.12 25.09
C VAL A 111 -5.75 17.35 23.59
N TRP A 112 -6.91 17.81 23.21
CA TRP A 112 -7.21 18.33 21.90
C TRP A 112 -6.45 19.63 21.61
N SER A 113 -6.38 20.05 20.35
CA SER A 113 -5.71 21.29 19.94
C SER A 113 -6.31 22.57 20.59
N ASP A 114 -7.55 22.51 21.08
CA ASP A 114 -8.20 23.58 21.86
C ASP A 114 -7.91 23.50 23.37
N GLY A 115 -7.27 22.43 23.85
CA GLY A 115 -6.88 22.24 25.25
C GLY A 115 -7.86 21.42 26.09
N LYS A 116 -9.00 20.97 25.54
CA LYS A 116 -9.91 20.06 26.27
C LYS A 116 -9.30 18.64 26.35
N PRO A 117 -9.58 17.87 27.42
CA PRO A 117 -9.06 16.51 27.55
C PRO A 117 -9.62 15.58 26.47
N ILE A 118 -8.81 14.61 26.04
CA ILE A 118 -9.24 13.49 25.21
C ILE A 118 -9.78 12.40 26.13
N THR A 119 -10.94 11.87 25.77
CA THR A 119 -11.65 10.86 26.56
C THR A 119 -11.99 9.61 25.76
N ALA A 120 -12.28 8.50 26.43
CA ALA A 120 -12.76 7.28 25.81
C ALA A 120 -14.11 7.48 25.08
N ALA A 121 -14.91 8.47 25.50
CA ALA A 121 -16.16 8.82 24.83
C ALA A 121 -15.95 9.40 23.44
N ASP A 122 -14.82 10.09 23.17
CA ASP A 122 -14.48 10.63 21.86
C ASP A 122 -14.25 9.51 20.84
N PHE A 123 -13.61 8.43 21.25
CA PHE A 123 -13.45 7.21 20.44
C PHE A 123 -14.78 6.48 20.24
N ALA A 124 -15.55 6.28 21.29
CA ALA A 124 -16.83 5.60 21.20
C ALA A 124 -17.80 6.34 20.27
N TYR A 125 -17.83 7.67 20.35
CA TYR A 125 -18.62 8.50 19.44
C TYR A 125 -18.15 8.36 17.99
N ALA A 126 -16.85 8.52 17.73
CA ALA A 126 -16.28 8.49 16.39
C ALA A 126 -16.57 7.15 15.69
N TRP A 127 -16.34 6.03 16.38
CA TRP A 127 -16.55 4.70 15.80
C TRP A 127 -18.03 4.38 15.59
N THR A 128 -18.90 4.80 16.52
CA THR A 128 -20.35 4.67 16.33
C THR A 128 -20.82 5.48 15.12
N ARG A 129 -20.29 6.69 14.91
CA ARG A 129 -20.59 7.53 13.75
C ARG A 129 -20.15 6.87 12.43
N VAL A 130 -18.96 6.26 12.38
CA VAL A 130 -18.48 5.52 11.19
C VAL A 130 -19.41 4.35 10.86
N LEU A 131 -19.91 3.66 11.88
CA LEU A 131 -20.80 2.51 11.73
C LEU A 131 -22.26 2.89 11.42
N ASP A 132 -22.65 4.14 11.67
CA ASP A 132 -24.02 4.61 11.40
C ASP A 132 -24.31 4.58 9.89
N PRO A 133 -25.37 3.86 9.45
CA PRO A 133 -25.76 3.83 8.03
C PRO A 133 -25.97 5.22 7.42
N LEU A 134 -26.41 6.21 8.22
CA LEU A 134 -26.63 7.57 7.76
C LEU A 134 -25.33 8.32 7.45
N THR A 135 -24.22 7.93 8.05
CA THR A 135 -22.89 8.48 7.75
C THR A 135 -22.36 8.00 6.39
N ALA A 136 -22.84 6.84 5.91
CA ALA A 136 -22.43 6.24 4.64
C ALA A 136 -20.91 6.12 4.45
N ALA A 137 -20.19 5.82 5.55
CA ALA A 137 -18.74 5.70 5.55
C ALA A 137 -18.29 4.50 4.71
N GLN A 138 -17.42 4.75 3.71
CA GLN A 138 -16.95 3.70 2.80
C GLN A 138 -16.11 2.62 3.51
N TYR A 139 -15.39 3.00 4.57
CA TYR A 139 -14.56 2.10 5.36
C TYR A 139 -15.23 1.59 6.65
N ALA A 140 -16.56 1.67 6.76
CA ALA A 140 -17.29 1.09 7.89
C ALA A 140 -17.01 -0.41 8.09
N ASN A 141 -16.75 -1.14 7.00
CA ASN A 141 -16.40 -2.56 7.02
C ASN A 141 -15.10 -2.86 7.80
N MET A 142 -14.17 -1.92 7.92
CA MET A 142 -12.96 -2.12 8.74
C MET A 142 -13.27 -2.26 10.23
N LEU A 143 -14.39 -1.68 10.69
CA LEU A 143 -14.85 -1.79 12.07
C LEU A 143 -15.72 -3.04 12.32
N TRP A 144 -16.03 -3.85 11.30
CA TRP A 144 -16.86 -5.06 11.48
C TRP A 144 -16.18 -6.16 12.30
N VAL A 145 -14.89 -6.04 12.54
CA VAL A 145 -14.18 -6.83 13.55
C VAL A 145 -14.74 -6.63 14.95
N ILE A 146 -15.42 -5.50 15.23
CA ILE A 146 -16.06 -5.17 16.50
C ILE A 146 -17.42 -5.89 16.56
N LYS A 147 -17.75 -6.43 17.72
CA LYS A 147 -19.02 -7.14 17.97
C LYS A 147 -20.23 -6.30 17.56
N ASN A 148 -21.15 -6.92 16.78
CA ASN A 148 -22.39 -6.33 16.28
C ASN A 148 -22.21 -5.16 15.29
N ALA A 149 -20.99 -4.79 14.91
CA ALA A 149 -20.72 -3.65 14.04
C ALA A 149 -21.31 -3.84 12.63
N GLU A 150 -21.17 -5.00 12.03
CA GLU A 150 -21.74 -5.29 10.71
C GLU A 150 -23.27 -5.20 10.71
N ASP A 151 -23.93 -5.81 11.69
CA ASP A 151 -25.41 -5.79 11.78
C ASP A 151 -25.93 -4.38 12.04
N PHE A 152 -25.19 -3.57 12.79
CA PHE A 152 -25.51 -2.16 13.00
C PHE A 152 -25.37 -1.36 11.69
N THR A 153 -24.25 -1.48 10.99
CA THR A 153 -24.01 -0.80 9.71
C THR A 153 -25.04 -1.19 8.64
N ARG A 154 -25.48 -2.46 8.65
CA ARG A 154 -26.51 -2.95 7.72
C ARG A 154 -27.94 -2.61 8.13
N GLY A 155 -28.15 -1.91 9.25
CA GLY A 155 -29.45 -1.49 9.78
C GLY A 155 -30.30 -2.64 10.38
N LYS A 156 -29.71 -3.82 10.58
CA LYS A 156 -30.37 -4.94 11.29
C LYS A 156 -30.43 -4.70 12.79
N LEU A 157 -29.42 -4.02 13.33
CA LEU A 157 -29.33 -3.55 14.70
C LEU A 157 -29.45 -2.02 14.70
N ARG A 158 -30.24 -1.44 15.60
CA ARG A 158 -30.45 0.02 15.67
C ARG A 158 -29.94 0.68 16.94
N ASP A 159 -29.78 -0.08 17.99
CA ASP A 159 -29.31 0.43 19.27
C ASP A 159 -27.77 0.39 19.36
N PRO A 160 -27.08 1.55 19.34
CA PRO A 160 -25.64 1.61 19.42
C PRO A 160 -25.08 1.08 20.75
N ALA A 161 -25.89 1.00 21.81
CA ALA A 161 -25.47 0.42 23.08
C ALA A 161 -25.14 -1.07 23.00
N GLN A 162 -25.58 -1.76 21.93
CA GLN A 162 -25.28 -3.17 21.70
C GLN A 162 -23.96 -3.39 20.93
N LEU A 163 -23.32 -2.32 20.45
CA LEU A 163 -21.99 -2.40 19.85
C LEU A 163 -20.95 -2.82 20.90
N GLY A 164 -19.95 -3.55 20.46
CA GLY A 164 -18.80 -3.90 21.28
C GLY A 164 -17.88 -2.72 21.60
N ILE A 165 -18.41 -1.52 21.81
CA ILE A 165 -17.67 -0.28 22.08
C ILE A 165 -18.21 0.34 23.38
N ARG A 166 -17.37 0.47 24.39
CA ARG A 166 -17.82 1.00 25.67
C ARG A 166 -16.76 1.90 26.30
N ALA A 167 -17.04 3.18 26.46
CA ALA A 167 -16.32 4.07 27.37
C ALA A 167 -16.76 3.71 28.80
N ARG A 168 -15.88 3.06 29.59
CA ARG A 168 -16.15 2.67 30.97
C ARG A 168 -16.06 3.88 31.90
N ASP A 169 -15.09 4.73 31.64
CA ASP A 169 -14.82 6.02 32.24
C ASP A 169 -14.06 6.88 31.24
N ASP A 170 -13.65 8.12 31.61
CA ASP A 170 -12.97 9.05 30.70
C ASP A 170 -11.65 8.51 30.16
N LYS A 171 -10.98 7.61 30.86
CA LYS A 171 -9.65 7.10 30.52
C LYS A 171 -9.64 5.62 30.13
N THR A 172 -10.78 4.95 30.13
CA THR A 172 -10.85 3.52 29.86
C THR A 172 -11.86 3.21 28.76
N LEU A 173 -11.35 2.74 27.62
CA LEU A 173 -12.17 2.22 26.52
C LEU A 173 -12.10 0.70 26.50
N VAL A 174 -13.26 0.04 26.54
CA VAL A 174 -13.38 -1.42 26.39
C VAL A 174 -13.97 -1.74 25.03
N VAL A 175 -13.29 -2.59 24.27
CA VAL A 175 -13.72 -3.02 22.94
C VAL A 175 -13.89 -4.54 22.94
N THR A 176 -15.06 -5.01 22.53
CA THR A 176 -15.34 -6.44 22.34
C THR A 176 -15.36 -6.74 20.85
N LEU A 177 -14.55 -7.71 20.41
CA LEU A 177 -14.46 -8.14 19.02
C LEU A 177 -15.49 -9.23 18.72
N GLN A 178 -15.83 -9.37 17.44
CA GLN A 178 -16.68 -10.45 16.92
C GLN A 178 -15.92 -11.79 16.86
N TYR A 179 -14.62 -11.72 16.61
CA TYR A 179 -13.67 -12.84 16.57
C TYR A 179 -12.29 -12.33 16.98
N PRO A 180 -11.37 -13.20 17.43
CA PRO A 180 -10.01 -12.79 17.74
C PRO A 180 -9.31 -12.21 16.51
N ALA A 181 -8.74 -11.00 16.61
CA ALA A 181 -8.08 -10.32 15.51
C ALA A 181 -6.70 -9.79 15.95
N PRO A 182 -5.60 -10.57 15.81
CA PRO A 182 -4.26 -10.14 16.18
C PRO A 182 -3.81 -8.85 15.50
N TYR A 183 -4.33 -8.55 14.30
CA TYR A 183 -4.08 -7.33 13.55
C TYR A 183 -4.88 -6.11 14.04
N PHE A 184 -5.72 -6.26 15.07
CA PHE A 184 -6.59 -5.18 15.56
C PHE A 184 -5.82 -3.92 15.94
N LEU A 185 -4.63 -4.05 16.56
CA LEU A 185 -3.79 -2.91 16.90
C LEU A 185 -3.33 -2.11 15.66
N GLU A 186 -3.17 -2.74 14.51
CA GLU A 186 -2.84 -2.03 13.26
C GLU A 186 -4.00 -1.20 12.74
N LEU A 187 -5.23 -1.71 12.86
CA LEU A 187 -6.44 -1.00 12.48
C LEU A 187 -6.62 0.29 13.31
N LEU A 188 -6.26 0.25 14.60
CA LEU A 188 -6.41 1.37 15.52
C LEU A 188 -5.53 2.59 15.20
N ALA A 189 -4.53 2.42 14.31
CA ALA A 189 -3.71 3.50 13.78
C ALA A 189 -4.24 4.05 12.43
N TYR A 190 -5.35 3.51 11.91
CA TYR A 190 -5.92 3.90 10.63
C TYR A 190 -7.08 4.89 10.80
N SER A 191 -7.31 5.71 9.76
CA SER A 191 -8.21 6.87 9.84
C SER A 191 -9.61 6.60 10.42
N PRO A 192 -10.35 5.52 10.05
CA PRO A 192 -11.69 5.27 10.59
C PRO A 192 -11.73 5.02 12.11
N PHE A 193 -10.57 4.74 12.72
CA PHE A 193 -10.45 4.50 14.16
C PHE A 193 -9.98 5.73 14.95
N MET A 194 -9.80 6.89 14.30
CA MET A 194 -9.42 8.12 14.99
C MET A 194 -10.56 8.68 15.84
N PRO A 195 -10.26 9.34 16.98
CA PRO A 195 -11.28 9.95 17.82
C PRO A 195 -11.81 11.25 17.19
N LEU A 196 -13.02 11.64 17.55
CA LEU A 196 -13.65 12.89 17.11
C LEU A 196 -14.30 13.65 18.28
N ARG A 197 -14.31 14.96 18.16
CA ARG A 197 -15.00 15.87 19.08
C ARG A 197 -16.46 16.03 18.67
N ARG A 198 -17.37 15.36 19.38
CA ARG A 198 -18.80 15.40 19.10
C ARG A 198 -19.35 16.82 19.04
N ASP A 199 -19.03 17.65 20.04
CA ASP A 199 -19.52 19.05 20.12
C ASP A 199 -19.06 19.90 18.93
N VAL A 200 -17.92 19.61 18.32
CA VAL A 200 -17.42 20.29 17.13
C VAL A 200 -18.16 19.80 15.87
N VAL A 201 -18.29 18.48 15.70
CA VAL A 201 -19.00 17.89 14.57
C VAL A 201 -20.48 18.31 14.58
N ASP A 202 -21.16 18.20 15.73
CA ASP A 202 -22.57 18.58 15.87
C ASP A 202 -22.80 20.09 15.63
N ARG A 203 -21.83 20.94 16.01
CA ARG A 203 -21.94 22.38 15.86
C ARG A 203 -21.76 22.87 14.43
N PHE A 204 -20.80 22.32 13.69
CA PHE A 204 -20.37 22.85 12.41
C PHE A 204 -20.79 21.98 11.20
N GLY A 205 -21.37 20.79 11.44
CA GLY A 205 -21.79 19.88 10.38
C GLY A 205 -20.66 19.64 9.38
N ASP A 206 -20.93 19.69 8.09
CA ASP A 206 -19.95 19.44 7.03
C ASP A 206 -18.78 20.44 7.00
N GLN A 207 -18.85 21.53 7.76
CA GLN A 207 -17.78 22.54 7.82
C GLN A 207 -16.78 22.30 8.97
N TRP A 208 -16.97 21.27 9.80
CA TRP A 208 -16.12 21.02 10.96
C TRP A 208 -14.66 20.75 10.61
N THR A 209 -14.38 20.28 9.38
CA THR A 209 -13.02 20.03 8.87
C THR A 209 -12.30 21.26 8.33
N ARG A 210 -12.98 22.43 8.29
CA ARG A 210 -12.34 23.67 7.84
C ARG A 210 -11.29 24.14 8.85
N PRO A 211 -10.18 24.79 8.41
CA PRO A 211 -9.11 25.24 9.31
C PRO A 211 -9.59 26.00 10.53
N GLU A 212 -10.61 26.86 10.38
CA GLU A 212 -11.19 27.69 11.44
C GLU A 212 -12.04 26.93 12.47
N HIS A 213 -12.46 25.71 12.15
CA HIS A 213 -13.34 24.89 13.00
C HIS A 213 -12.68 23.61 13.49
N LEU A 214 -11.64 23.16 12.78
CA LEU A 214 -10.99 21.87 13.04
C LEU A 214 -10.33 21.83 14.41
N VAL A 215 -10.81 20.91 15.24
CA VAL A 215 -10.17 20.54 16.51
C VAL A 215 -9.65 19.12 16.35
N ASN A 216 -8.33 18.95 16.50
CA ASN A 216 -7.62 17.72 16.23
C ASN A 216 -6.65 17.36 17.35
N ASN A 217 -6.13 16.13 17.37
CA ASN A 217 -5.28 15.63 18.44
C ASN A 217 -3.89 15.13 17.99
N GLY A 218 -3.57 15.30 16.71
CA GLY A 218 -2.32 14.84 16.11
C GLY A 218 -1.16 15.82 16.24
N PRO A 219 0.00 15.46 15.64
CA PRO A 219 1.24 16.21 15.71
C PRO A 219 1.19 17.59 15.06
N PHE A 220 0.27 17.81 14.12
CA PHE A 220 0.12 19.07 13.42
C PHE A 220 -1.33 19.58 13.48
N ARG A 221 -1.51 20.89 13.21
CA ARG A 221 -2.81 21.56 13.07
C ARG A 221 -2.90 22.12 11.66
N LEU A 222 -4.06 22.00 11.05
CA LEU A 222 -4.35 22.62 9.77
C LEU A 222 -4.57 24.12 9.97
N THR A 223 -3.74 24.96 9.35
CA THR A 223 -3.83 26.44 9.46
C THR A 223 -4.27 27.12 8.16
N SER A 224 -4.13 26.42 7.02
CA SER A 224 -4.60 26.93 5.73
C SER A 224 -4.95 25.78 4.80
N TRP A 225 -6.00 25.95 4.03
CA TRP A 225 -6.40 25.04 2.96
C TRP A 225 -6.83 25.85 1.73
N LYS A 226 -5.94 25.91 0.76
CA LYS A 226 -6.21 26.50 -0.55
C LYS A 226 -6.50 25.40 -1.55
N LEU A 227 -7.75 25.26 -1.95
CA LEU A 227 -8.23 24.20 -2.82
C LEU A 227 -7.41 24.10 -4.10
N ARG A 228 -7.04 22.87 -4.49
CA ARG A 228 -6.24 22.52 -5.66
C ARG A 228 -4.86 23.19 -5.72
N TYR A 229 -4.36 23.63 -4.59
CA TYR A 229 -3.05 24.26 -4.50
C TYR A 229 -2.22 23.71 -3.34
N GLU A 230 -2.58 24.03 -2.08
CA GLU A 230 -1.80 23.61 -0.93
C GLU A 230 -2.62 23.53 0.36
N MET A 231 -2.21 22.64 1.24
CA MET A 231 -2.59 22.62 2.65
C MET A 231 -1.37 22.95 3.51
N VAL A 232 -1.54 23.80 4.51
CA VAL A 232 -0.48 24.18 5.45
C VAL A 232 -0.80 23.62 6.83
N LEU A 233 0.11 22.79 7.32
CA LEU A 233 0.05 22.21 8.64
C LEU A 233 1.15 22.81 9.50
N GLU A 234 0.82 23.25 10.71
CA GLU A 234 1.78 23.77 11.69
C GLU A 234 1.85 22.84 12.90
N LYS A 235 3.04 22.73 13.48
CA LYS A 235 3.25 21.92 14.69
C LYS A 235 2.20 22.23 15.75
N ASN A 236 1.59 21.17 16.31
CA ASN A 236 0.64 21.29 17.41
C ASN A 236 1.40 21.30 18.75
N PRO A 237 1.52 22.44 19.44
CA PRO A 237 2.27 22.50 20.71
C PRO A 237 1.57 21.76 21.86
N ARG A 238 0.28 21.40 21.69
CA ARG A 238 -0.50 20.63 22.66
C ARG A 238 -0.52 19.14 22.39
N TYR A 239 0.10 18.69 21.30
CA TYR A 239 0.26 17.25 21.05
C TYR A 239 1.08 16.63 22.18
N TRP A 240 0.65 15.48 22.72
CA TRP A 240 1.28 14.87 23.88
C TRP A 240 2.77 14.55 23.67
N ASP A 241 3.18 14.26 22.43
CA ASP A 241 4.55 13.96 22.04
C ASP A 241 5.21 15.12 21.25
N ALA A 242 4.76 16.36 21.45
CA ALA A 242 5.23 17.53 20.70
C ALA A 242 6.75 17.74 20.81
N ALA A 243 7.38 17.33 21.92
CA ALA A 243 8.83 17.45 22.09
C ALA A 243 9.63 16.69 21.02
N ASN A 244 9.10 15.59 20.52
CA ASN A 244 9.73 14.73 19.50
C ASN A 244 9.40 15.15 18.06
N VAL A 245 8.45 16.06 17.83
CA VAL A 245 8.14 16.60 16.50
C VAL A 245 9.14 17.68 16.15
N ARG A 246 9.99 17.43 15.15
CA ARG A 246 11.08 18.32 14.76
C ARG A 246 10.76 19.33 13.66
N LEU A 247 9.72 19.06 12.84
CA LEU A 247 9.20 20.02 11.88
C LEU A 247 8.30 21.04 12.58
N ASP A 248 8.42 22.32 12.21
CA ASP A 248 7.51 23.38 12.66
C ASP A 248 6.34 23.55 11.68
N ARG A 249 6.60 23.23 10.40
CA ARG A 249 5.63 23.43 9.31
C ARG A 249 5.77 22.36 8.24
N VAL A 250 4.62 21.97 7.71
CA VAL A 250 4.50 21.08 6.55
C VAL A 250 3.60 21.73 5.52
N VAL A 251 4.03 21.79 4.27
CA VAL A 251 3.25 22.28 3.13
C VAL A 251 2.98 21.12 2.19
N ALA A 252 1.74 20.67 2.13
CA ALA A 252 1.26 19.61 1.27
C ALA A 252 0.70 20.22 -0.02
N MET A 253 1.40 20.06 -1.13
CA MET A 253 0.99 20.58 -2.43
C MET A 253 0.15 19.55 -3.18
N ALA A 254 -0.95 19.98 -3.81
CA ALA A 254 -1.83 19.11 -4.61
C ALA A 254 -1.39 19.15 -6.08
N ILE A 255 -0.48 18.25 -6.46
CA ILE A 255 0.07 18.17 -7.83
C ILE A 255 -0.18 16.76 -8.37
N ASP A 256 -1.16 16.60 -9.24
CA ASP A 256 -1.57 15.34 -9.86
C ASP A 256 -0.73 14.96 -11.09
N ASP A 257 -0.15 15.96 -11.79
CA ASP A 257 0.73 15.72 -12.92
C ASP A 257 2.15 15.35 -12.48
N GLY A 258 2.56 14.09 -12.71
CA GLY A 258 3.84 13.57 -12.27
C GLY A 258 5.05 14.26 -12.89
N ARG A 259 4.95 14.79 -14.12
CA ARG A 259 6.05 15.53 -14.76
C ARG A 259 6.25 16.88 -14.10
N THR A 260 5.16 17.56 -13.79
CA THR A 260 5.18 18.82 -13.02
C THR A 260 5.78 18.59 -11.63
N ALA A 261 5.32 17.57 -10.90
CA ALA A 261 5.86 17.22 -9.59
C ALA A 261 7.37 16.93 -9.64
N LEU A 262 7.81 16.14 -10.62
CA LEU A 262 9.23 15.81 -10.82
C LEU A 262 10.07 17.06 -11.11
N ARG A 263 9.56 18.00 -11.92
CA ARG A 263 10.23 19.27 -12.21
C ARG A 263 10.31 20.17 -10.98
N LEU A 264 9.25 20.25 -10.19
CA LEU A 264 9.24 21.03 -8.94
C LEU A 264 10.22 20.44 -7.90
N TYR A 265 10.33 19.13 -7.85
CA TYR A 265 11.37 18.46 -7.06
C TYR A 265 12.78 18.82 -7.57
N GLN A 266 13.02 18.71 -8.86
CA GLN A 266 14.31 19.02 -9.48
C GLN A 266 14.76 20.46 -9.15
N THR A 267 13.85 21.42 -9.22
CA THR A 267 14.13 22.83 -8.95
C THR A 267 14.18 23.20 -7.47
N GLY A 268 13.89 22.29 -6.55
CA GLY A 268 13.94 22.49 -5.10
C GLY A 268 12.70 23.21 -4.52
N ILE A 269 11.58 23.23 -5.24
CA ILE A 269 10.28 23.66 -4.69
C ILE A 269 9.67 22.53 -3.84
N LEU A 270 9.90 21.28 -4.21
CA LEU A 270 9.56 20.13 -3.38
C LEU A 270 10.83 19.57 -2.75
N ASP A 271 10.75 19.25 -1.46
CA ASP A 271 11.79 18.53 -0.71
C ASP A 271 11.61 17.01 -0.82
N TRP A 272 10.38 16.58 -1.03
CA TRP A 272 9.97 15.20 -1.15
C TRP A 272 8.86 15.07 -2.20
N LEU A 273 9.00 14.08 -3.10
CA LEU A 273 7.98 13.84 -4.14
C LEU A 273 6.66 13.35 -3.53
N GLY A 274 6.70 12.77 -2.33
CA GLY A 274 5.53 12.41 -1.53
C GLY A 274 5.06 10.97 -1.73
N SER A 275 4.38 10.44 -0.72
CA SER A 275 3.85 9.06 -0.74
C SER A 275 2.83 8.83 -1.87
N ASN A 276 2.17 9.88 -2.31
CA ASN A 276 1.18 9.87 -3.40
C ASN A 276 1.74 10.41 -4.73
N GLY A 277 2.97 10.97 -4.71
CA GLY A 277 3.70 11.36 -5.91
C GLY A 277 4.15 10.13 -6.69
N ARG A 278 4.29 10.29 -8.01
CA ARG A 278 4.76 9.22 -8.90
C ARG A 278 5.81 9.74 -9.85
N VAL A 279 6.87 8.97 -10.01
CA VAL A 279 7.78 9.17 -11.14
C VAL A 279 7.08 8.63 -12.38
N PRO A 280 6.90 9.43 -13.46
CA PRO A 280 6.29 8.93 -14.68
C PRO A 280 7.08 7.74 -15.24
N PRO A 281 6.44 6.66 -15.70
CA PRO A 281 7.12 5.45 -16.20
C PRO A 281 8.15 5.73 -17.30
N GLU A 282 7.87 6.68 -18.16
CA GLU A 282 8.80 7.10 -19.22
C GLU A 282 10.07 7.77 -18.69
N ASN A 283 10.04 8.37 -17.50
CA ASN A 283 11.19 9.01 -16.86
C ASN A 283 12.05 8.01 -16.05
N GLU A 284 11.46 6.91 -15.56
CA GLU A 284 12.12 5.90 -14.71
C GLU A 284 13.50 5.46 -15.22
N PRO A 285 13.67 5.09 -16.51
CA PRO A 285 14.96 4.64 -17.02
C PRO A 285 16.07 5.70 -16.92
N PHE A 286 15.69 6.98 -16.93
CA PHE A 286 16.63 8.11 -16.92
C PHE A 286 16.97 8.61 -15.53
N VAL A 287 16.07 8.37 -14.54
CA VAL A 287 16.21 8.97 -13.20
C VAL A 287 16.62 7.98 -12.11
N LYS A 288 16.47 6.69 -12.32
CA LYS A 288 16.79 5.64 -11.33
C LYS A 288 18.26 5.55 -10.91
N GLY A 289 19.15 6.21 -11.64
CA GLY A 289 20.58 6.24 -11.32
C GLY A 289 21.00 7.33 -10.33
N TYR A 290 20.10 8.24 -9.97
CA TYR A 290 20.43 9.33 -9.05
C TYR A 290 20.37 8.89 -7.58
N ALA A 291 21.19 9.49 -6.74
CA ALA A 291 21.36 9.12 -5.34
C ALA A 291 20.11 9.42 -4.46
N ASP A 292 19.30 10.38 -4.88
CA ASP A 292 18.04 10.77 -4.23
C ASP A 292 16.81 10.02 -4.74
N TYR A 293 16.95 9.12 -5.76
CA TYR A 293 15.92 8.20 -6.20
C TYR A 293 15.80 7.01 -5.26
N ARG A 294 14.59 6.64 -4.92
CA ARG A 294 14.26 5.50 -4.05
C ARG A 294 13.18 4.65 -4.70
N THR A 295 13.29 3.34 -4.56
CA THR A 295 12.24 2.39 -4.95
C THR A 295 12.21 1.24 -3.96
N ALA A 296 11.03 0.74 -3.67
CA ALA A 296 10.85 -0.46 -2.86
C ALA A 296 9.53 -1.17 -3.23
N PRO A 297 9.43 -2.49 -2.99
CA PRO A 297 8.18 -3.21 -3.10
C PRO A 297 7.13 -2.67 -2.12
N ARG A 298 5.86 -2.63 -2.56
CA ARG A 298 4.71 -2.28 -1.72
C ARG A 298 3.88 -3.50 -1.38
N LEU A 299 3.19 -3.44 -0.26
CA LEU A 299 2.27 -4.48 0.18
C LEU A 299 0.98 -4.43 -0.66
N GLY A 300 1.12 -4.87 -1.90
CA GLY A 300 0.05 -4.93 -2.87
C GLY A 300 0.42 -5.83 -4.04
N VAL A 301 -0.56 -6.47 -4.64
CA VAL A 301 -0.39 -7.43 -5.73
C VAL A 301 -1.28 -7.07 -6.91
N TYR A 302 -0.69 -7.12 -8.10
CA TYR A 302 -1.40 -7.09 -9.38
C TYR A 302 -1.72 -8.51 -9.80
N PHE A 303 -2.98 -8.78 -10.13
CA PHE A 303 -3.43 -10.09 -10.58
C PHE A 303 -4.56 -9.96 -11.60
N LEU A 304 -4.94 -11.07 -12.20
CA LEU A 304 -6.10 -11.14 -13.07
C LEU A 304 -7.16 -12.05 -12.44
N TRP A 305 -8.39 -11.57 -12.34
CA TRP A 305 -9.54 -12.39 -12.01
C TRP A 305 -9.92 -13.28 -13.18
N LEU A 306 -10.20 -14.56 -12.90
CA LEU A 306 -10.79 -15.50 -13.85
C LEU A 306 -12.21 -15.81 -13.41
N GLN A 307 -13.19 -15.64 -14.30
CA GLN A 307 -14.59 -15.98 -14.00
C GLN A 307 -14.78 -17.50 -14.05
N THR A 308 -14.76 -18.14 -12.87
CA THR A 308 -14.71 -19.60 -12.76
C THR A 308 -16.02 -20.32 -13.12
N GLU A 309 -17.12 -19.58 -13.30
CA GLU A 309 -18.41 -20.12 -13.74
C GLU A 309 -18.60 -20.08 -15.27
N LYS A 310 -17.72 -19.40 -16.01
CA LYS A 310 -17.81 -19.24 -17.47
C LYS A 310 -16.89 -20.18 -18.22
N LYS A 311 -17.39 -20.85 -19.27
CA LYS A 311 -16.58 -21.64 -20.19
C LYS A 311 -15.65 -20.75 -21.01
N PRO A 312 -14.41 -21.19 -21.25
CA PRO A 312 -13.77 -22.43 -20.83
C PRO A 312 -13.05 -22.31 -19.46
N LEU A 313 -13.25 -21.20 -18.74
CA LEU A 313 -12.57 -20.92 -17.48
C LEU A 313 -13.16 -21.71 -16.28
N ASP A 314 -14.27 -22.44 -16.47
CA ASP A 314 -14.81 -23.40 -15.51
C ASP A 314 -13.87 -24.63 -15.33
N ASP A 315 -13.04 -24.95 -16.34
CA ASP A 315 -12.04 -26.00 -16.25
C ASP A 315 -10.72 -25.49 -15.61
N VAL A 316 -10.32 -26.08 -14.49
CA VAL A 316 -9.08 -25.72 -13.78
C VAL A 316 -7.84 -25.93 -14.64
N ARG A 317 -7.83 -26.92 -15.56
CA ARG A 317 -6.71 -27.17 -16.46
C ARG A 317 -6.47 -26.00 -17.41
N VAL A 318 -7.55 -25.37 -17.90
CA VAL A 318 -7.49 -24.16 -18.71
C VAL A 318 -6.92 -23.00 -17.90
N ARG A 319 -7.43 -22.78 -16.69
CA ARG A 319 -6.93 -21.68 -15.82
C ARG A 319 -5.44 -21.85 -15.50
N ARG A 320 -5.01 -23.08 -15.17
CA ARG A 320 -3.59 -23.38 -14.93
C ARG A 320 -2.73 -23.26 -16.19
N ALA A 321 -3.25 -23.63 -17.36
CA ALA A 321 -2.53 -23.45 -18.62
C ALA A 321 -2.29 -21.96 -18.90
N LEU A 322 -3.28 -21.10 -18.67
CA LEU A 322 -3.12 -19.63 -18.76
C LEU A 322 -2.05 -19.11 -17.79
N ASN A 323 -2.04 -19.61 -16.56
CA ASN A 323 -1.09 -19.21 -15.52
C ASN A 323 0.36 -19.60 -15.86
N LEU A 324 0.56 -20.85 -16.29
CA LEU A 324 1.87 -21.41 -16.65
C LEU A 324 2.47 -20.78 -17.92
N ALA A 325 1.65 -20.19 -18.78
CA ALA A 325 2.09 -19.52 -20.00
C ALA A 325 2.59 -18.07 -19.79
N ILE A 326 2.56 -17.56 -18.55
CA ILE A 326 2.98 -16.18 -18.23
C ILE A 326 4.43 -16.17 -17.74
N ASP A 327 5.33 -15.57 -18.54
CA ASP A 327 6.70 -15.25 -18.13
C ASP A 327 6.73 -13.93 -17.36
N ARG A 328 6.55 -14.02 -16.05
CA ARG A 328 6.51 -12.88 -15.13
C ARG A 328 7.84 -12.15 -15.01
N GLU A 329 8.94 -12.89 -15.07
CA GLU A 329 10.30 -12.31 -15.04
C GLU A 329 10.53 -11.44 -16.28
N ARG A 330 10.18 -11.94 -17.47
CA ARG A 330 10.25 -11.18 -18.71
C ARG A 330 9.37 -9.93 -18.67
N LEU A 331 8.13 -10.05 -18.15
CA LEU A 331 7.19 -8.95 -18.01
C LEU A 331 7.76 -7.83 -17.12
N VAL A 332 8.23 -8.19 -15.93
CA VAL A 332 8.76 -7.22 -14.95
C VAL A 332 10.03 -6.57 -15.48
N LYS A 333 10.96 -7.36 -16.01
CA LYS A 333 12.29 -6.88 -16.41
C LYS A 333 12.27 -6.02 -17.67
N TYR A 334 11.45 -6.37 -18.66
CA TYR A 334 11.53 -5.74 -20.00
C TYR A 334 10.33 -4.86 -20.35
N VAL A 335 9.17 -5.10 -19.72
CA VAL A 335 7.96 -4.31 -19.99
C VAL A 335 7.76 -3.24 -18.92
N LEU A 336 7.70 -3.64 -17.64
CA LEU A 336 7.37 -2.73 -16.53
C LEU A 336 8.55 -1.86 -16.09
N LYS A 337 9.72 -2.43 -15.82
CA LYS A 337 11.00 -1.76 -15.48
C LYS A 337 11.01 -0.86 -14.23
N GLY A 338 9.93 -0.80 -13.46
CA GLY A 338 9.71 0.09 -12.32
C GLY A 338 9.96 -0.55 -10.95
N GLY A 339 10.78 -1.62 -10.87
CA GLY A 339 11.14 -2.26 -9.59
C GLY A 339 10.09 -3.22 -9.02
N GLN A 340 9.03 -3.55 -9.77
CA GLN A 340 8.06 -4.58 -9.41
C GLN A 340 8.75 -5.92 -9.21
N LEU A 341 8.19 -6.80 -8.34
CA LEU A 341 8.70 -8.16 -8.16
C LEU A 341 7.74 -9.16 -8.82
N PRO A 342 8.24 -10.09 -9.64
CA PRO A 342 7.40 -11.16 -10.17
C PRO A 342 6.90 -12.06 -9.04
N ILE A 343 5.63 -12.49 -9.11
CA ILE A 343 5.02 -13.32 -8.05
C ILE A 343 4.16 -14.43 -8.65
N ASP A 344 4.29 -15.63 -8.10
CA ASP A 344 3.55 -16.84 -8.50
C ASP A 344 2.47 -17.23 -7.48
N HIS A 345 2.27 -16.44 -6.43
CA HIS A 345 1.34 -16.64 -5.33
C HIS A 345 0.57 -15.34 -5.03
N LEU A 346 -0.50 -15.40 -4.21
CA LEU A 346 -1.38 -14.25 -3.98
C LEU A 346 -0.86 -13.31 -2.89
N VAL A 347 -0.38 -13.87 -1.78
CA VAL A 347 0.10 -13.07 -0.64
C VAL A 347 1.55 -12.65 -0.88
N PRO A 348 1.89 -11.35 -0.93
CA PRO A 348 3.25 -10.88 -1.18
C PRO A 348 4.15 -11.09 0.05
N ASP A 349 4.55 -12.33 0.30
CA ASP A 349 5.31 -12.77 1.46
C ASP A 349 6.67 -12.08 1.57
N ALA A 350 7.34 -11.77 0.46
CA ALA A 350 8.58 -10.98 0.45
C ALA A 350 8.46 -9.63 1.18
N VAL A 351 7.23 -9.11 1.30
CA VAL A 351 6.92 -7.84 1.96
C VAL A 351 6.34 -8.05 3.36
N LEU A 352 5.68 -9.20 3.61
CA LEU A 352 5.03 -9.52 4.88
C LEU A 352 5.91 -10.31 5.85
N LYS A 353 6.92 -11.01 5.37
CA LYS A 353 7.73 -11.94 6.15
C LYS A 353 8.32 -11.31 7.42
N ASP A 354 8.83 -10.09 7.31
CA ASP A 354 9.47 -9.40 8.43
C ASP A 354 8.47 -8.95 9.51
N VAL A 355 7.18 -8.86 9.15
CA VAL A 355 6.10 -8.47 10.07
C VAL A 355 5.45 -9.67 10.72
N THR A 356 5.04 -10.67 9.93
CA THR A 356 4.23 -11.80 10.38
C THR A 356 4.98 -13.14 10.39
N GLY A 357 6.15 -13.23 9.77
CA GLY A 357 6.84 -14.50 9.54
C GLY A 357 6.17 -15.40 8.49
N TYR A 358 5.16 -14.88 7.77
CA TYR A 358 4.43 -15.66 6.77
C TYR A 358 5.31 -15.97 5.56
N VAL A 359 5.21 -17.20 5.06
CA VAL A 359 5.83 -17.66 3.82
C VAL A 359 4.76 -18.32 2.96
N SER A 360 4.58 -17.81 1.75
CA SER A 360 3.61 -18.33 0.79
C SER A 360 4.01 -19.70 0.26
N PRO A 361 3.05 -20.60 0.00
CA PRO A 361 3.29 -21.79 -0.79
C PRO A 361 3.69 -21.40 -2.21
N LYS A 362 4.47 -22.25 -2.86
CA LYS A 362 4.89 -22.01 -4.25
C LYS A 362 3.72 -22.24 -5.21
N GLY A 363 3.48 -21.27 -6.07
CA GLY A 363 2.54 -21.37 -7.18
C GLY A 363 3.13 -21.99 -8.44
N ASP A 364 2.31 -22.07 -9.48
CA ASP A 364 2.74 -22.50 -10.82
C ASP A 364 3.63 -21.42 -11.46
N ARG A 365 4.87 -21.75 -11.77
CA ARG A 365 5.83 -20.90 -12.49
C ARG A 365 5.72 -21.08 -13.99
N PHE A 366 6.35 -20.17 -14.73
CA PHE A 366 6.42 -20.24 -16.20
C PHE A 366 6.93 -21.60 -16.69
N ASP A 367 6.04 -22.32 -17.37
CA ASP A 367 6.30 -23.64 -17.97
C ASP A 367 5.36 -23.83 -19.17
N PRO A 368 5.75 -23.32 -20.35
CA PRO A 368 4.90 -23.35 -21.53
C PRO A 368 4.65 -24.76 -22.08
N GLU A 369 5.51 -25.75 -21.76
CA GLU A 369 5.30 -27.14 -22.17
C GLU A 369 4.16 -27.77 -21.37
N LYS A 370 4.21 -27.64 -20.05
CA LYS A 370 3.13 -28.08 -19.15
C LYS A 370 1.82 -27.33 -19.45
N ALA A 371 1.91 -26.02 -19.77
CA ALA A 371 0.74 -25.23 -20.16
C ALA A 371 0.04 -25.80 -21.40
N ARG A 372 0.81 -26.14 -22.45
CA ARG A 372 0.27 -26.78 -23.66
C ARG A 372 -0.32 -28.17 -23.39
N ALA A 373 0.33 -28.97 -22.54
CA ALA A 373 -0.18 -30.28 -22.15
C ALA A 373 -1.55 -30.17 -21.47
N LEU A 374 -1.69 -29.30 -20.46
CA LEU A 374 -2.96 -29.08 -19.77
C LEU A 374 -4.06 -28.55 -20.70
N LEU A 375 -3.71 -27.66 -21.62
CA LEU A 375 -4.69 -27.13 -22.59
C LEU A 375 -5.15 -28.23 -23.56
N ALA A 376 -4.25 -29.11 -23.99
CA ALA A 376 -4.58 -30.28 -24.82
C ALA A 376 -5.47 -31.29 -24.08
N GLU A 377 -5.17 -31.59 -22.81
CA GLU A 377 -6.01 -32.43 -21.94
C GLU A 377 -7.41 -31.83 -21.71
N ALA A 378 -7.53 -30.49 -21.73
CA ALA A 378 -8.82 -29.80 -21.66
C ALA A 378 -9.60 -29.81 -23.01
N GLY A 379 -9.02 -30.41 -24.06
CA GLY A 379 -9.67 -30.57 -25.37
C GLY A 379 -9.23 -29.57 -26.44
N TYR A 380 -8.21 -28.76 -26.18
CA TYR A 380 -7.75 -27.70 -27.08
C TYR A 380 -6.27 -27.83 -27.46
N PRO A 381 -5.85 -28.92 -28.13
CA PRO A 381 -4.45 -29.14 -28.49
C PRO A 381 -3.93 -28.02 -29.41
N GLY A 382 -2.86 -27.32 -28.97
CA GLY A 382 -2.28 -26.18 -29.69
C GLY A 382 -3.22 -25.02 -29.86
N GLY A 383 -4.20 -24.85 -28.97
CA GLY A 383 -5.23 -23.79 -29.04
C GLY A 383 -6.35 -24.05 -30.05
N LYS A 384 -6.34 -25.19 -30.72
CA LYS A 384 -7.31 -25.48 -31.80
C LYS A 384 -8.73 -25.60 -31.25
N GLY A 385 -9.64 -24.76 -31.78
CA GLY A 385 -11.04 -24.70 -31.32
C GLY A 385 -11.25 -23.96 -30.00
N PHE A 386 -10.21 -23.37 -29.42
CA PHE A 386 -10.33 -22.55 -28.23
C PHE A 386 -11.10 -21.25 -28.53
N PRO A 387 -12.08 -20.84 -27.73
CA PRO A 387 -12.79 -19.59 -27.96
C PRO A 387 -11.90 -18.38 -27.66
N THR A 388 -12.14 -17.27 -28.34
CA THR A 388 -11.50 -16.00 -28.00
C THR A 388 -11.88 -15.57 -26.58
N LEU A 389 -10.90 -15.30 -25.74
CA LEU A 389 -11.12 -14.78 -24.39
C LEU A 389 -11.22 -13.26 -24.39
N GLU A 390 -12.07 -12.72 -23.53
CA GLU A 390 -12.14 -11.28 -23.27
C GLU A 390 -11.32 -10.92 -22.02
N TYR A 391 -10.39 -9.97 -22.15
CA TYR A 391 -9.64 -9.41 -21.04
C TYR A 391 -9.99 -7.94 -20.83
N ASN A 392 -10.67 -7.65 -19.71
CA ASN A 392 -11.13 -6.33 -19.33
C ASN A 392 -10.14 -5.64 -18.40
N TYR A 393 -9.81 -4.38 -18.68
CA TYR A 393 -9.00 -3.54 -17.80
C TYR A 393 -9.45 -2.08 -17.83
N ASN A 394 -9.21 -1.35 -16.75
CA ASN A 394 -9.50 0.08 -16.69
C ASN A 394 -8.42 0.91 -17.37
N SER A 395 -8.83 2.08 -17.88
CA SER A 395 -7.96 3.00 -18.61
C SER A 395 -6.77 3.46 -17.77
N ASP A 396 -5.61 2.92 -18.08
CA ASP A 396 -4.29 3.26 -17.54
C ASP A 396 -3.24 2.68 -18.49
N GLU A 397 -2.20 3.45 -18.80
CA GLU A 397 -1.16 3.03 -19.74
C GLU A 397 -0.43 1.75 -19.24
N SER A 398 -0.18 1.64 -17.96
CA SER A 398 0.47 0.47 -17.39
C SER A 398 -0.38 -0.81 -17.55
N HIS A 399 -1.71 -0.70 -17.46
CA HIS A 399 -2.61 -1.84 -17.66
C HIS A 399 -2.67 -2.27 -19.11
N ARG A 400 -2.60 -1.30 -20.03
CA ARG A 400 -2.56 -1.57 -21.48
C ARG A 400 -1.32 -2.38 -21.86
N VAL A 401 -0.14 -1.92 -21.45
CA VAL A 401 1.12 -2.62 -21.81
C VAL A 401 1.21 -4.01 -21.17
N VAL A 402 0.67 -4.20 -19.97
CA VAL A 402 0.54 -5.53 -19.34
C VAL A 402 -0.40 -6.42 -20.16
N GLY A 403 -1.57 -5.90 -20.53
CA GLY A 403 -2.55 -6.64 -21.35
C GLY A 403 -1.98 -7.11 -22.67
N GLU A 404 -1.30 -6.22 -23.41
CA GLU A 404 -0.66 -6.53 -24.68
C GLU A 404 0.45 -7.59 -24.54
N ALA A 405 1.26 -7.50 -23.46
CA ALA A 405 2.29 -8.48 -23.19
C ALA A 405 1.70 -9.87 -22.88
N LEU A 406 0.65 -9.94 -22.06
CA LEU A 406 -0.03 -11.20 -21.73
C LEU A 406 -0.73 -11.80 -22.96
N GLN A 407 -1.40 -11.00 -23.77
CA GLN A 407 -2.00 -11.42 -25.04
C GLN A 407 -0.94 -12.05 -25.96
N ALA A 408 0.24 -11.41 -26.09
CA ALA A 408 1.34 -11.93 -26.90
C ALA A 408 1.87 -13.27 -26.34
N MET A 409 2.07 -13.40 -25.03
CA MET A 409 2.53 -14.63 -24.39
C MET A 409 1.54 -15.79 -24.58
N TRP A 410 0.24 -15.57 -24.39
CA TRP A 410 -0.77 -16.61 -24.62
C TRP A 410 -0.89 -17.02 -26.07
N ARG A 411 -0.74 -16.09 -27.01
CA ARG A 411 -0.67 -16.43 -28.44
C ARG A 411 0.59 -17.23 -28.76
N GLU A 412 1.76 -16.81 -28.26
CA GLU A 412 3.06 -17.47 -28.50
C GLU A 412 3.07 -18.89 -27.92
N HIS A 413 2.62 -19.06 -26.67
CA HIS A 413 2.80 -20.30 -25.95
C HIS A 413 1.62 -21.28 -26.06
N LEU A 414 0.40 -20.79 -26.24
CA LEU A 414 -0.81 -21.61 -26.24
C LEU A 414 -1.55 -21.63 -27.57
N GLY A 415 -1.24 -20.67 -28.48
CA GLY A 415 -1.95 -20.51 -29.76
C GLY A 415 -3.38 -20.02 -29.61
N ILE A 416 -3.70 -19.30 -28.53
CA ILE A 416 -5.05 -18.78 -28.25
C ILE A 416 -5.12 -17.29 -28.51
N ASP A 417 -6.33 -16.81 -28.86
CA ASP A 417 -6.62 -15.40 -29.07
C ASP A 417 -7.29 -14.80 -27.83
N VAL A 418 -6.81 -13.62 -27.43
CA VAL A 418 -7.37 -12.81 -26.35
C VAL A 418 -7.70 -11.43 -26.89
N GLN A 419 -8.89 -10.94 -26.64
CA GLN A 419 -9.33 -9.60 -27.02
C GLN A 419 -9.26 -8.67 -25.81
N LEU A 420 -8.59 -7.52 -25.97
CA LEU A 420 -8.38 -6.54 -24.91
C LEU A 420 -9.50 -5.50 -24.95
N TYR A 421 -10.15 -5.27 -23.80
CA TYR A 421 -11.21 -4.26 -23.62
C TYR A 421 -10.80 -3.24 -22.58
N ASN A 422 -10.50 -2.04 -23.05
CA ASN A 422 -10.25 -0.87 -22.21
C ASN A 422 -11.60 -0.20 -21.87
N MET A 423 -11.78 0.17 -20.60
CA MET A 423 -12.98 0.86 -20.15
C MET A 423 -12.68 1.85 -19.02
N GLU A 424 -13.60 2.76 -18.76
CA GLU A 424 -13.52 3.67 -17.62
C GLU A 424 -13.54 2.85 -16.29
N TYR A 425 -12.89 3.39 -15.23
CA TYR A 425 -12.66 2.66 -13.99
C TYR A 425 -13.93 2.17 -13.30
N LYS A 426 -14.97 3.02 -13.22
CA LYS A 426 -16.24 2.64 -12.61
C LYS A 426 -16.93 1.53 -13.38
N VAL A 427 -16.94 1.61 -14.72
CA VAL A 427 -17.50 0.56 -15.58
C VAL A 427 -16.76 -0.76 -15.40
N HIS A 428 -15.43 -0.70 -15.26
CA HIS A 428 -14.61 -1.88 -14.97
C HIS A 428 -14.98 -2.52 -13.63
N LEU A 429 -15.16 -1.71 -12.58
CA LEU A 429 -15.57 -2.20 -11.25
C LEU A 429 -16.98 -2.81 -11.29
N ASP A 430 -17.94 -2.15 -11.94
CA ASP A 430 -19.33 -2.65 -12.05
C ASP A 430 -19.37 -4.00 -12.78
N ARG A 431 -18.57 -4.17 -13.86
CA ARG A 431 -18.44 -5.45 -14.57
C ARG A 431 -17.76 -6.52 -13.72
N ALA A 432 -16.72 -6.18 -12.97
CA ALA A 432 -16.07 -7.12 -12.06
C ALA A 432 -17.04 -7.59 -10.96
N GLN A 433 -17.77 -6.69 -10.33
CA GLN A 433 -18.75 -6.99 -9.28
C GLN A 433 -19.94 -7.82 -9.80
N SER A 434 -20.46 -7.49 -10.97
CA SER A 434 -21.56 -8.25 -11.58
C SER A 434 -21.14 -9.63 -12.08
N GLY A 435 -19.82 -9.88 -12.28
CA GLY A 435 -19.28 -11.09 -12.89
C GLY A 435 -19.42 -11.11 -14.41
N ASP A 436 -19.65 -9.95 -15.04
CA ASP A 436 -19.75 -9.82 -16.50
C ASP A 436 -18.38 -9.63 -17.15
N PHE A 437 -17.53 -10.64 -17.03
CA PHE A 437 -16.20 -10.70 -17.64
C PHE A 437 -15.77 -12.17 -17.82
N MET A 438 -14.75 -12.42 -18.61
CA MET A 438 -14.00 -13.69 -18.62
C MET A 438 -12.70 -13.55 -17.85
N ILE A 439 -11.85 -12.60 -18.23
CA ILE A 439 -10.66 -12.19 -17.52
C ILE A 439 -10.83 -10.71 -17.19
N ALA A 440 -10.60 -10.33 -15.93
CA ALA A 440 -10.60 -8.94 -15.53
C ALA A 440 -9.32 -8.57 -14.77
N ARG A 441 -8.76 -7.41 -15.08
CA ARG A 441 -7.66 -6.84 -14.30
C ARG A 441 -8.11 -6.71 -12.84
N GLY A 442 -7.26 -7.16 -11.93
CA GLY A 442 -7.40 -7.00 -10.50
C GLY A 442 -6.14 -6.43 -9.86
N GLY A 443 -6.28 -6.00 -8.66
CA GLY A 443 -5.17 -5.57 -7.82
C GLY A 443 -5.68 -5.31 -6.42
N TRP A 444 -4.84 -5.56 -5.44
CA TRP A 444 -5.16 -5.34 -4.04
C TRP A 444 -4.01 -4.69 -3.31
N TRP A 445 -4.32 -3.67 -2.55
CA TRP A 445 -3.43 -3.04 -1.58
C TRP A 445 -3.85 -3.48 -0.19
N ALA A 446 -2.92 -3.97 0.61
CA ALA A 446 -3.24 -4.43 1.95
C ALA A 446 -3.73 -3.28 2.83
N ASP A 447 -4.89 -3.44 3.44
CA ASP A 447 -5.42 -2.51 4.43
C ASP A 447 -4.62 -2.60 5.74
N TYR A 448 -4.13 -3.79 6.06
CA TYR A 448 -3.30 -4.10 7.24
C TYR A 448 -2.26 -5.18 6.90
N ALA A 449 -1.20 -5.28 7.72
CA ALA A 449 -0.08 -6.18 7.42
C ALA A 449 -0.34 -7.61 7.95
N ASP A 450 -1.32 -8.30 7.36
CA ASP A 450 -1.64 -9.72 7.63
C ASP A 450 -2.02 -10.44 6.33
N PRO A 451 -1.68 -11.74 6.16
CA PRO A 451 -2.04 -12.51 4.97
C PRO A 451 -3.54 -12.53 4.66
N SER A 452 -4.39 -12.44 5.69
CA SER A 452 -5.84 -12.49 5.54
C SER A 452 -6.40 -11.40 4.62
N THR A 453 -5.78 -10.21 4.58
CA THR A 453 -6.26 -9.12 3.70
C THR A 453 -6.28 -9.52 2.22
N PHE A 454 -5.41 -10.45 1.81
CA PHE A 454 -5.37 -11.00 0.46
C PHE A 454 -6.27 -12.22 0.30
N LEU A 455 -6.28 -13.11 1.29
CA LEU A 455 -7.04 -14.36 1.24
C LEU A 455 -8.56 -14.12 1.33
N GLU A 456 -9.00 -13.11 2.07
CA GLU A 456 -10.41 -12.70 2.16
C GLU A 456 -11.01 -12.30 0.80
N LEU A 457 -10.19 -11.91 -0.18
CA LEU A 457 -10.63 -11.65 -1.55
C LEU A 457 -11.31 -12.87 -2.21
N LEU A 458 -10.92 -14.08 -1.79
CA LEU A 458 -11.43 -15.33 -2.33
C LEU A 458 -12.44 -16.02 -1.41
N ARG A 459 -12.84 -15.39 -0.29
CA ARG A 459 -13.83 -15.94 0.63
C ARG A 459 -15.16 -16.21 -0.10
N PRO A 460 -15.71 -17.43 -0.05
CA PRO A 460 -17.02 -17.71 -0.59
C PRO A 460 -18.10 -16.79 -0.05
N GLY A 461 -18.89 -16.21 -0.94
CA GLY A 461 -19.96 -15.26 -0.58
C GLY A 461 -19.50 -13.84 -0.26
N SER A 462 -18.18 -13.55 -0.29
CA SER A 462 -17.68 -12.18 -0.21
C SER A 462 -17.99 -11.38 -1.46
N ALA A 463 -18.37 -10.12 -1.31
CA ALA A 463 -18.54 -9.19 -2.43
C ALA A 463 -17.23 -8.94 -3.20
N GLN A 464 -16.07 -9.19 -2.57
CA GLN A 464 -14.74 -9.05 -3.17
C GLN A 464 -14.34 -10.27 -4.02
N ASN A 465 -15.05 -11.41 -3.90
CA ASN A 465 -14.75 -12.62 -4.68
C ASN A 465 -15.34 -12.50 -6.10
N HIS A 466 -14.71 -11.68 -6.92
CA HIS A 466 -15.14 -11.45 -8.30
C HIS A 466 -14.98 -12.70 -9.18
N ALA A 467 -14.05 -13.61 -8.86
CA ALA A 467 -13.90 -14.89 -9.54
C ALA A 467 -15.12 -15.83 -9.35
N ARG A 468 -15.96 -15.57 -8.34
CA ARG A 468 -17.08 -16.43 -7.91
C ARG A 468 -16.66 -17.86 -7.58
N TRP A 469 -15.39 -18.04 -7.27
CA TRP A 469 -14.87 -19.34 -6.85
C TRP A 469 -15.41 -19.70 -5.46
N ASN A 470 -15.90 -20.92 -5.34
CA ASN A 470 -16.46 -21.45 -4.10
C ASN A 470 -15.73 -22.71 -3.69
N SER A 471 -15.12 -22.69 -2.49
CA SER A 471 -14.40 -23.83 -1.92
C SER A 471 -14.57 -23.86 -0.40
N GLU A 472 -15.28 -24.88 0.07
CA GLU A 472 -15.47 -25.10 1.51
C GLU A 472 -14.14 -25.38 2.24
N PRO A 473 -13.21 -26.24 1.72
CA PRO A 473 -11.90 -26.45 2.36
C PRO A 473 -11.09 -25.18 2.49
N PHE A 474 -11.13 -24.28 1.48
CA PHE A 474 -10.48 -22.97 1.55
C PHE A 474 -11.09 -22.12 2.67
N ARG A 475 -12.42 -22.02 2.74
CA ARG A 475 -13.14 -21.27 3.77
C ARG A 475 -12.79 -21.76 5.17
N GLU A 476 -12.78 -23.10 5.38
CA GLU A 476 -12.43 -23.69 6.67
C GLU A 476 -10.98 -23.38 7.09
N ALA A 477 -10.03 -23.48 6.17
CA ALA A 477 -8.63 -23.16 6.45
C ALA A 477 -8.46 -21.67 6.78
N LEU A 478 -9.09 -20.78 5.99
CA LEU A 478 -9.08 -19.34 6.24
C LEU A 478 -9.69 -19.00 7.61
N ASP A 479 -10.84 -19.59 7.96
CA ASP A 479 -11.51 -19.37 9.25
C ASP A 479 -10.67 -19.85 10.45
N LYS A 480 -9.96 -20.99 10.32
CA LYS A 480 -9.02 -21.45 11.34
C LYS A 480 -7.86 -20.48 11.52
N GLY A 481 -7.31 -19.96 10.42
CA GLY A 481 -6.29 -18.92 10.44
C GLY A 481 -6.78 -17.66 11.14
N LEU A 482 -7.95 -17.14 10.80
CA LEU A 482 -8.53 -15.93 11.41
C LEU A 482 -8.77 -16.07 12.92
N ARG A 483 -9.16 -17.25 13.39
CA ARG A 483 -9.47 -17.52 14.80
C ARG A 483 -8.27 -17.93 15.66
N SER A 484 -7.13 -18.26 15.02
CA SER A 484 -5.93 -18.65 15.76
C SER A 484 -5.24 -17.43 16.37
N LEU A 485 -4.90 -17.48 17.66
CA LEU A 485 -4.11 -16.47 18.39
C LEU A 485 -2.60 -16.71 18.24
N ASP A 486 -2.19 -17.95 18.03
CA ASP A 486 -0.79 -18.29 17.78
C ASP A 486 -0.40 -17.95 16.34
N GLN A 487 0.61 -17.10 16.18
CA GLN A 487 1.04 -16.61 14.85
C GLN A 487 1.55 -17.75 13.96
N THR A 488 2.21 -18.76 14.52
CA THR A 488 2.75 -19.89 13.72
C THR A 488 1.62 -20.77 13.22
N GLU A 489 0.66 -21.09 14.08
CA GLU A 489 -0.53 -21.85 13.72
C GLU A 489 -1.38 -21.06 12.70
N ARG A 490 -1.55 -19.78 12.92
CA ARG A 490 -2.22 -18.84 12.03
C ARG A 490 -1.61 -18.88 10.63
N ASN A 491 -0.29 -18.70 10.54
CA ASN A 491 0.45 -18.74 9.28
C ASN A 491 0.31 -20.10 8.57
N ARG A 492 0.31 -21.20 9.32
CA ARG A 492 0.10 -22.55 8.75
C ARG A 492 -1.27 -22.68 8.09
N TRP A 493 -2.33 -22.18 8.72
CA TRP A 493 -3.68 -22.26 8.16
C TRP A 493 -3.86 -21.31 6.97
N TYR A 494 -3.25 -20.14 7.00
CA TYR A 494 -3.25 -19.25 5.83
C TYR A 494 -2.47 -19.83 4.66
N ALA A 495 -1.34 -20.48 4.90
CA ALA A 495 -0.59 -21.16 3.85
C ALA A 495 -1.39 -22.33 3.23
N GLU A 496 -2.17 -23.06 4.05
CA GLU A 496 -3.08 -24.09 3.53
C GLU A 496 -4.21 -23.49 2.69
N ALA A 497 -4.84 -22.39 3.15
CA ALA A 497 -5.85 -21.68 2.36
C ALA A 497 -5.26 -21.18 1.02
N GLU A 498 -4.09 -20.55 1.04
CA GLU A 498 -3.45 -20.08 -0.19
C GLU A 498 -3.09 -21.22 -1.13
N ARG A 499 -2.59 -22.34 -0.63
CA ARG A 499 -2.28 -23.53 -1.43
C ARG A 499 -3.52 -24.03 -2.20
N LEU A 500 -4.67 -24.12 -1.51
CA LEU A 500 -5.94 -24.53 -2.13
C LEU A 500 -6.38 -23.56 -3.23
N ALA A 501 -6.19 -22.25 -3.01
CA ALA A 501 -6.49 -21.23 -4.00
C ALA A 501 -5.57 -21.31 -5.21
N LEU A 502 -4.25 -21.51 -5.00
CA LEU A 502 -3.28 -21.63 -6.08
C LEU A 502 -3.54 -22.87 -6.95
N GLU A 503 -3.90 -24.01 -6.34
CA GLU A 503 -4.28 -25.23 -7.08
C GLU A 503 -5.54 -25.04 -7.92
N ALA A 504 -6.53 -24.32 -7.40
CA ALA A 504 -7.76 -24.02 -8.12
C ALA A 504 -7.64 -22.88 -9.15
N THR A 505 -6.63 -22.02 -8.99
CA THR A 505 -6.31 -20.91 -9.90
C THR A 505 -7.51 -20.02 -10.23
N PRO A 506 -8.24 -19.44 -9.25
CA PRO A 506 -9.36 -18.52 -9.52
C PRO A 506 -8.88 -17.14 -9.96
N LEU A 507 -7.60 -16.85 -9.76
CA LEU A 507 -6.91 -15.64 -10.21
C LEU A 507 -5.48 -15.95 -10.62
N LEU A 508 -4.87 -15.07 -11.42
CA LEU A 508 -3.49 -15.17 -11.87
C LEU A 508 -2.68 -14.07 -11.20
N PRO A 509 -1.85 -14.36 -10.17
CA PRO A 509 -0.92 -13.40 -9.61
C PRO A 509 0.13 -13.01 -10.66
N ILE A 510 0.49 -11.74 -10.79
CA ILE A 510 1.41 -11.27 -11.82
C ILE A 510 2.66 -10.65 -11.20
N TYR A 511 2.50 -9.60 -10.38
CA TYR A 511 3.62 -8.93 -9.72
C TYR A 511 3.20 -8.25 -8.42
N VAL A 512 4.17 -8.10 -7.52
CA VAL A 512 4.09 -7.21 -6.37
C VAL A 512 4.36 -5.79 -6.85
N TYR A 513 3.49 -4.85 -6.49
CA TYR A 513 3.69 -3.44 -6.81
C TYR A 513 4.97 -2.90 -6.18
N SER A 514 5.52 -1.88 -6.81
CA SER A 514 6.59 -1.05 -6.27
C SER A 514 6.15 0.41 -6.20
N TYR A 515 6.86 1.20 -5.44
CA TYR A 515 6.82 2.65 -5.56
C TYR A 515 8.17 3.18 -6.01
N SER A 516 8.16 4.33 -6.66
CA SER A 516 9.35 5.12 -6.94
C SER A 516 9.14 6.53 -6.40
N ASP A 517 10.17 7.05 -5.75
CA ASP A 517 10.11 8.28 -4.99
C ASP A 517 11.43 9.05 -5.07
N PHE A 518 11.36 10.35 -4.82
CA PHE A 518 12.51 11.23 -4.69
C PHE A 518 12.48 11.97 -3.37
N VAL A 519 13.57 11.89 -2.63
CA VAL A 519 13.73 12.54 -1.32
C VAL A 519 15.06 13.30 -1.29
N LYS A 520 15.00 14.60 -1.02
CA LYS A 520 16.21 15.42 -0.91
C LYS A 520 17.17 14.88 0.17
N PRO A 521 18.49 14.96 -0.04
CA PRO A 521 19.47 14.36 0.88
C PRO A 521 19.42 14.95 2.29
N TYR A 522 18.95 16.18 2.45
CA TYR A 522 18.78 16.85 3.73
C TYR A 522 17.45 16.50 4.45
N VAL A 523 16.51 15.83 3.78
CA VAL A 523 15.29 15.31 4.41
C VAL A 523 15.59 13.96 5.05
N LYS A 524 15.40 13.85 6.34
CA LYS A 524 15.65 12.66 7.13
C LYS A 524 14.37 12.14 7.78
N GLY A 525 14.39 10.88 8.24
CA GLY A 525 13.23 10.27 8.90
C GLY A 525 12.24 9.61 7.95
N ILE A 526 12.48 9.67 6.63
CA ILE A 526 11.73 8.89 5.63
C ILE A 526 12.45 7.56 5.45
N TYR A 527 11.87 6.50 5.98
CA TYR A 527 12.41 5.14 5.93
C TYR A 527 11.66 4.30 4.90
N PRO A 528 12.35 3.53 4.03
CA PRO A 528 11.67 2.59 3.15
C PRO A 528 10.78 1.64 3.94
N ASN A 529 9.54 1.49 3.53
CA ASN A 529 8.61 0.55 4.13
C ASN A 529 7.58 0.06 3.09
N ASN A 530 6.93 -1.04 3.43
CA ASN A 530 6.09 -1.78 2.50
C ASN A 530 4.70 -1.15 2.21
N ARG A 531 4.28 -0.14 2.98
CA ARG A 531 3.01 0.60 2.72
C ARG A 531 3.24 2.02 2.22
N HIS A 532 4.50 2.46 2.13
CA HIS A 532 4.88 3.83 1.76
C HIS A 532 4.21 4.87 2.66
N ILE A 533 4.14 4.56 3.96
CA ILE A 533 3.60 5.43 5.02
C ILE A 533 4.77 6.06 5.77
N HIS A 534 4.80 7.37 5.84
CA HIS A 534 5.90 8.10 6.46
C HIS A 534 5.38 9.16 7.43
N PRO A 535 5.16 8.81 8.72
CA PRO A 535 4.64 9.76 9.71
C PRO A 535 5.55 10.99 9.82
N MET A 536 5.00 12.17 9.53
CA MET A 536 5.79 13.42 9.45
C MET A 536 6.33 13.86 10.81
N ARG A 537 5.75 13.38 11.92
CA ARG A 537 6.33 13.55 13.27
C ARG A 537 7.76 13.02 13.40
N ALA A 538 8.12 12.03 12.57
CA ALA A 538 9.45 11.42 12.56
C ALA A 538 10.41 12.07 11.54
N ILE A 539 9.92 12.97 10.69
CA ILE A 539 10.71 13.63 9.65
C ILE A 539 11.39 14.89 10.20
N TRP A 540 12.59 15.18 9.69
CA TRP A 540 13.29 16.42 9.98
C TRP A 540 14.15 16.87 8.80
N ILE A 541 14.46 18.16 8.79
CA ILE A 541 15.36 18.78 7.82
C ILE A 541 16.73 19.00 8.48
N GLU A 542 17.79 18.45 7.88
CA GLU A 542 19.17 18.81 8.22
C GLU A 542 19.53 20.10 7.49
N HIS A 543 19.61 21.20 8.21
CA HIS A 543 19.97 22.50 7.63
C HIS A 543 21.45 22.80 7.94
N PRO A 544 22.30 23.09 6.93
CA PRO A 544 23.73 23.33 7.15
C PRO A 544 24.02 24.46 8.15
N GLU A 545 23.13 25.44 8.27
CA GLU A 545 23.28 26.59 9.17
C GLU A 545 22.88 26.31 10.62
N VAL A 546 22.12 25.23 10.88
CA VAL A 546 21.64 24.85 12.24
C VAL A 546 22.58 23.87 12.93
N ALA A 547 23.52 23.30 12.21
CA ALA A 547 24.52 22.35 12.72
C ALA A 547 25.76 23.01 13.35
N ARG A 548 25.75 24.36 13.53
CA ARG A 548 26.88 25.11 14.16
C ARG A 548 26.54 25.63 15.55
#